data_fe2c4f544030f01f2d8c5939b96a0992
#
_entry.id   fe2c4f544030f01f2d8c5939b96a0992
#
_cell.length_a   1.000
_cell.length_b   1.000
_cell.length_c   1.000
_cell.angle_alpha   90.00
_cell.angle_beta   90.00
_cell.angle_gamma   90.00
#
_symmetry.space_group_name_H-M   'P 1'
#
loop_
_entity.id
_entity.type
_entity.pdbx_description
1 polymer ?
#
loop_
_entity_poly.entity_id
_entity_poly.type
_entity_poly.pdbx_seq_one_letter_code
_entity_poly.pdbx_strand_id
1 'polypeptide(L)'
;RLAGFLWLPLACCLAVFLLFRFVFFLGYVPSESMEPTIQANSFIIGNRIYSGLFQGDIVIFEKDGQCLVKRIAAVPGDTVYINDADHSVSVNSPMEATRVLSVPEESYFVLGDNTDVSVDSRYWKDIFIKGSAILAKL
;
A
#
# COMPACT_ATOMS: atom_id res chain seq x y z
N ARG A 1 48.61 6.41 -2.00
CA ARG A 1 47.75 7.59 -1.74
C ARG A 1 46.46 7.62 -2.56
N LEU A 2 46.40 6.97 -3.72
CA LEU A 2 45.16 6.86 -4.54
C LEU A 2 44.12 5.89 -3.94
N ALA A 3 44.53 4.85 -3.24
CA ALA A 3 43.61 3.89 -2.61
C ALA A 3 42.76 4.51 -1.49
N GLY A 4 43.28 5.51 -0.76
CA GLY A 4 42.53 6.25 0.29
C GLY A 4 41.49 7.19 -0.25
N PHE A 5 41.53 7.57 -1.54
CA PHE A 5 40.58 8.47 -2.16
C PHE A 5 39.34 7.74 -2.71
N LEU A 6 39.46 6.49 -3.08
CA LEU A 6 38.36 5.70 -3.68
C LEU A 6 37.46 5.02 -2.67
N TRP A 7 37.91 4.83 -1.43
CA TRP A 7 37.08 4.13 -0.43
C TRP A 7 35.91 5.00 0.07
N LEU A 8 36.07 6.32 0.12
CA LEU A 8 35.00 7.22 0.56
C LEU A 8 33.79 7.21 -0.38
N PRO A 9 33.92 7.40 -1.70
CA PRO A 9 32.78 7.26 -2.62
C PRO A 9 32.19 5.86 -2.63
N LEU A 10 33.02 4.81 -2.48
CA LEU A 10 32.52 3.44 -2.37
C LEU A 10 31.70 3.23 -1.09
N ALA A 11 32.15 3.75 0.04
CA ALA A 11 31.40 3.72 1.31
C ALA A 11 30.08 4.50 1.20
N CYS A 12 30.07 5.67 0.54
CA CYS A 12 28.86 6.43 0.29
C CYS A 12 27.87 5.66 -0.60
N CYS A 13 28.33 5.04 -1.67
CA CYS A 13 27.49 4.21 -2.54
C CYS A 13 26.90 3.01 -1.77
N LEU A 14 27.70 2.36 -0.94
CA LEU A 14 27.24 1.27 -0.10
C LEU A 14 26.18 1.75 0.92
N ALA A 15 26.42 2.89 1.57
CA ALA A 15 25.47 3.47 2.53
C ALA A 15 24.12 3.80 1.86
N VAL A 16 24.14 4.44 0.68
CA VAL A 16 22.93 4.72 -0.11
C VAL A 16 22.23 3.43 -0.51
N PHE A 17 22.97 2.44 -0.98
CA PHE A 17 22.41 1.12 -1.30
C PHE A 17 21.71 0.47 -0.10
N LEU A 18 22.35 0.50 1.08
CA LEU A 18 21.79 -0.06 2.30
C LEU A 18 20.52 0.70 2.75
N LEU A 19 20.50 2.03 2.61
CA LEU A 19 19.30 2.84 2.91
C LEU A 19 18.12 2.41 2.05
N PHE A 20 18.29 2.31 0.74
CA PHE A 20 17.21 1.86 -0.16
C PHE A 20 16.88 0.37 -0.02
N ARG A 21 17.83 -0.44 0.44
CA ARG A 21 17.58 -1.87 0.66
C ARG A 21 16.77 -2.15 1.94
N PHE A 22 17.00 -1.37 3.01
CA PHE A 22 16.46 -1.68 4.34
C PHE A 22 15.50 -0.61 4.89
N VAL A 23 15.66 0.66 4.52
CA VAL A 23 14.89 1.76 5.09
C VAL A 23 13.84 2.27 4.12
N PHE A 24 14.19 2.48 2.87
CA PHE A 24 13.29 3.06 1.87
C PHE A 24 12.87 2.05 0.81
N PHE A 25 11.72 2.28 0.25
CA PHE A 25 11.21 1.62 -0.94
C PHE A 25 11.01 2.67 -2.03
N LEU A 26 11.68 2.50 -3.16
CA LEU A 26 11.44 3.32 -4.36
C LEU A 26 10.51 2.55 -5.29
N GLY A 27 9.38 3.14 -5.63
CA GLY A 27 8.38 2.57 -6.53
C GLY A 27 8.04 3.50 -7.69
N TYR A 28 7.63 2.92 -8.80
CA TYR A 28 7.03 3.61 -9.94
C TYR A 28 5.55 3.25 -10.01
N VAL A 29 4.69 4.25 -10.19
CA VAL A 29 3.23 4.10 -10.20
C VAL A 29 2.71 4.31 -11.62
N PRO A 30 2.44 3.24 -12.39
CA PRO A 30 2.01 3.38 -13.78
C PRO A 30 0.52 3.68 -13.93
N SER A 31 -0.30 3.45 -12.89
CA SER A 31 -1.76 3.49 -12.96
C SER A 31 -2.37 4.73 -12.31
N GLU A 32 -3.58 5.06 -12.72
CA GLU A 32 -4.38 6.19 -12.21
C GLU A 32 -5.18 5.86 -10.93
N SER A 33 -5.02 4.64 -10.39
CA SER A 33 -5.88 4.14 -9.30
C SER A 33 -5.77 4.93 -7.98
N MET A 34 -4.71 5.71 -7.79
CA MET A 34 -4.46 6.53 -6.61
C MET A 34 -4.58 8.04 -6.89
N GLU A 35 -5.01 8.42 -8.09
CA GLU A 35 -5.29 9.83 -8.38
C GLU A 35 -6.48 10.34 -7.58
N PRO A 36 -6.49 11.63 -7.22
CA PRO A 36 -5.46 12.65 -7.48
C PRO A 36 -4.29 12.63 -6.50
N THR A 37 -4.29 11.77 -5.49
CA THR A 37 -3.28 11.76 -4.42
C THR A 37 -1.89 11.40 -4.94
N ILE A 38 -1.82 10.38 -5.80
CA ILE A 38 -0.60 9.96 -6.49
C ILE A 38 -0.88 9.96 -7.98
N GLN A 39 -0.16 10.78 -8.70
CA GLN A 39 -0.31 10.88 -10.16
C GLN A 39 0.22 9.64 -10.85
N ALA A 40 -0.46 9.21 -11.92
CA ALA A 40 0.07 8.17 -12.79
C ALA A 40 1.44 8.58 -13.37
N ASN A 41 2.27 7.60 -13.64
CA ASN A 41 3.64 7.77 -14.16
C ASN A 41 4.58 8.56 -13.23
N SER A 42 4.33 8.54 -11.92
CA SER A 42 5.18 9.17 -10.91
C SER A 42 6.02 8.15 -10.14
N PHE A 43 7.06 8.63 -9.49
CA PHE A 43 7.84 7.86 -8.52
C PHE A 43 7.40 8.16 -7.10
N ILE A 44 7.41 7.15 -6.26
CA ILE A 44 7.09 7.26 -4.84
C ILE A 44 8.20 6.68 -3.99
N ILE A 45 8.36 7.22 -2.79
CA ILE A 45 9.28 6.70 -1.79
C ILE A 45 8.46 6.31 -0.57
N GLY A 46 8.50 5.04 -0.21
CA GLY A 46 7.89 4.51 1.00
C GLY A 46 8.94 4.21 2.07
N ASN A 47 8.52 4.23 3.31
CA ASN A 47 9.32 3.83 4.46
C ASN A 47 9.04 2.36 4.79
N ARG A 48 10.07 1.53 4.82
CA ARG A 48 10.00 0.11 5.24
C ARG A 48 9.97 -0.05 6.76
N ILE A 49 10.43 0.96 7.50
CA ILE A 49 10.47 0.98 8.95
C ILE A 49 9.31 1.86 9.43
N TYR A 50 8.18 1.24 9.74
CA TYR A 50 7.00 1.95 10.23
C TYR A 50 6.48 1.29 11.51
N SER A 51 5.91 2.09 12.40
CA SER A 51 5.30 1.66 13.66
C SER A 51 3.78 1.61 13.53
N GLY A 52 3.27 0.45 13.10
CA GLY A 52 1.83 0.25 12.96
C GLY A 52 1.24 0.75 11.64
N LEU A 53 0.05 0.25 11.38
CA LEU A 53 -0.74 0.54 10.18
C LEU A 53 -2.13 0.96 10.62
N PHE A 54 -2.57 2.10 10.12
CA PHE A 54 -3.82 2.74 10.49
C PHE A 54 -4.71 3.01 9.28
N GLN A 55 -6.00 3.17 9.52
CA GLN A 55 -6.93 3.64 8.50
C GLN A 55 -6.44 4.98 7.92
N GLY A 56 -6.45 5.09 6.60
CA GLY A 56 -5.96 6.25 5.88
C GLY A 56 -4.51 6.17 5.40
N ASP A 57 -3.70 5.27 5.95
CA ASP A 57 -2.33 5.07 5.50
C ASP A 57 -2.28 4.58 4.06
N ILE A 58 -1.35 5.12 3.28
CA ILE A 58 -1.05 4.61 1.93
C ILE A 58 0.08 3.59 2.06
N VAL A 59 -0.14 2.41 1.54
CA VAL A 59 0.79 1.29 1.64
C VAL A 59 1.16 0.72 0.28
N ILE A 60 2.40 0.26 0.21
CA ILE A 60 2.94 -0.51 -0.92
C ILE A 60 2.97 -1.97 -0.47
N PHE A 61 2.37 -2.85 -1.23
CA PHE A 61 2.29 -4.27 -0.90
C PHE A 61 2.41 -5.14 -2.14
N GLU A 62 2.72 -6.41 -1.92
CA GLU A 62 2.76 -7.42 -2.97
C GLU A 62 1.47 -8.23 -2.98
N LYS A 63 0.86 -8.38 -4.15
CA LYS A 63 -0.29 -9.25 -4.40
C LYS A 63 -0.16 -9.90 -5.76
N ASP A 64 -0.29 -11.21 -5.79
CA ASP A 64 -0.25 -12.03 -7.02
C ASP A 64 1.01 -11.75 -7.89
N GLY A 65 2.16 -11.54 -7.23
CA GLY A 65 3.43 -11.25 -7.87
C GLY A 65 3.56 -9.82 -8.40
N GLN A 66 2.60 -8.95 -8.09
CA GLN A 66 2.62 -7.53 -8.47
C GLN A 66 2.75 -6.63 -7.24
N CYS A 67 3.51 -5.56 -7.40
CA CYS A 67 3.62 -4.51 -6.39
C CYS A 67 2.54 -3.46 -6.63
N LEU A 68 1.67 -3.27 -5.64
CA LEU A 68 0.52 -2.37 -5.71
C LEU A 68 0.61 -1.29 -4.64
N VAL A 69 -0.03 -0.14 -4.90
CA VAL A 69 -0.17 0.97 -3.97
C VAL A 69 -1.64 1.25 -3.77
N LYS A 70 -2.10 1.23 -2.53
CA LYS A 70 -3.50 1.51 -2.14
C LYS A 70 -3.54 2.17 -0.76
N ARG A 71 -4.71 2.70 -0.42
CA ARG A 71 -5.00 3.25 0.92
C ARG A 71 -5.69 2.21 1.79
N ILE A 72 -5.27 2.08 3.04
CA ILE A 72 -5.96 1.28 4.04
C ILE A 72 -7.30 1.95 4.35
N ALA A 73 -8.39 1.28 4.02
CA ALA A 73 -9.74 1.73 4.31
C ALA A 73 -10.27 1.12 5.63
N ALA A 74 -9.87 -0.11 5.95
CA ALA A 74 -10.24 -0.74 7.20
C ALA A 74 -9.10 -1.60 7.77
N VAL A 75 -9.01 -1.63 9.09
CA VAL A 75 -7.99 -2.33 9.90
C VAL A 75 -8.59 -3.53 10.63
N PRO A 76 -7.77 -4.43 11.21
CA PRO A 76 -8.28 -5.59 11.97
C PRO A 76 -9.35 -5.21 12.98
N GLY A 77 -10.46 -5.95 12.99
CA GLY A 77 -11.61 -5.73 13.87
C GLY A 77 -12.69 -4.81 13.32
N ASP A 78 -12.41 -4.06 12.25
CA ASP A 78 -13.43 -3.24 11.59
C ASP A 78 -14.44 -4.11 10.84
N THR A 79 -15.65 -3.56 10.64
CA THR A 79 -16.69 -4.14 9.80
C THR A 79 -16.81 -3.34 8.50
N VAL A 80 -16.70 -4.02 7.37
CA VAL A 80 -16.82 -3.43 6.05
C VAL A 80 -18.13 -3.85 5.41
N TYR A 81 -18.89 -2.87 4.96
CA TYR A 81 -20.15 -3.01 4.21
C TYR A 81 -19.87 -2.69 2.75
N ILE A 82 -20.20 -3.60 1.85
CA ILE A 82 -19.97 -3.44 0.41
C ILE A 82 -21.30 -3.65 -0.32
N ASN A 83 -21.66 -2.72 -1.18
CA ASN A 83 -22.77 -2.90 -2.11
C ASN A 83 -22.19 -3.20 -3.51
N ASP A 84 -22.43 -4.40 -4.00
CA ASP A 84 -21.90 -4.82 -5.31
C ASP A 84 -22.63 -4.19 -6.50
N ALA A 85 -23.79 -3.56 -6.28
CA ALA A 85 -24.55 -2.93 -7.36
C ALA A 85 -23.94 -1.59 -7.80
N ASP A 86 -23.42 -0.81 -6.86
CA ASP A 86 -22.83 0.51 -7.07
C ASP A 86 -21.37 0.62 -6.61
N HIS A 87 -20.81 -0.49 -6.09
CA HIS A 87 -19.46 -0.60 -5.54
C HIS A 87 -19.16 0.36 -4.38
N SER A 88 -20.20 0.85 -3.71
CA SER A 88 -20.05 1.67 -2.51
C SER A 88 -19.53 0.84 -1.34
N VAL A 89 -18.75 1.50 -0.49
CA VAL A 89 -18.13 0.90 0.70
C VAL A 89 -18.35 1.81 1.90
N SER A 90 -18.71 1.23 3.02
CA SER A 90 -18.72 1.88 4.32
C SER A 90 -17.98 1.05 5.35
N VAL A 91 -17.25 1.71 6.24
CA VAL A 91 -16.51 1.08 7.33
C VAL A 91 -17.14 1.48 8.66
N ASN A 92 -17.51 0.48 9.47
CA ASN A 92 -18.12 0.64 10.79
C ASN A 92 -19.44 1.44 10.82
N SER A 93 -19.98 1.77 9.64
CA SER A 93 -21.29 2.45 9.50
C SER A 93 -22.21 1.58 8.64
N PRO A 94 -23.29 1.02 9.21
CA PRO A 94 -24.22 0.20 8.44
C PRO A 94 -24.83 0.97 7.26
N MET A 95 -24.88 0.30 6.12
CA MET A 95 -25.56 0.76 4.90
C MET A 95 -26.24 -0.42 4.23
N GLU A 96 -27.04 -0.16 3.19
CA GLU A 96 -27.53 -1.23 2.32
C GLU A 96 -26.34 -1.90 1.63
N ALA A 97 -26.09 -3.16 1.94
CA ALA A 97 -24.92 -3.90 1.51
C ALA A 97 -25.29 -5.30 1.04
N THR A 98 -24.62 -5.75 0.00
CA THR A 98 -24.69 -7.14 -0.48
C THR A 98 -23.71 -8.05 0.25
N ARG A 99 -22.62 -7.48 0.76
CA ARG A 99 -21.62 -8.16 1.57
C ARG A 99 -21.30 -7.38 2.83
N VAL A 100 -21.24 -8.09 3.96
CA VAL A 100 -20.79 -7.55 5.24
C VAL A 100 -19.66 -8.41 5.75
N LEU A 101 -18.50 -7.84 5.97
CA LEU A 101 -17.26 -8.55 6.26
C LEU A 101 -16.59 -7.95 7.48
N SER A 102 -16.08 -8.79 8.36
CA SER A 102 -15.18 -8.38 9.44
C SER A 102 -13.74 -8.53 8.98
N VAL A 103 -12.92 -7.50 9.18
CA VAL A 103 -11.49 -7.54 8.85
C VAL A 103 -10.77 -8.45 9.82
N PRO A 104 -10.15 -9.55 9.34
CA PRO A 104 -9.43 -10.48 10.19
C PRO A 104 -8.19 -9.86 10.83
N GLU A 105 -7.68 -10.48 11.89
CA GLU A 105 -6.40 -10.10 12.48
C GLU A 105 -5.27 -10.15 11.43
N GLU A 106 -4.31 -9.24 11.55
CA GLU A 106 -3.17 -9.08 10.65
C GLU A 106 -3.56 -8.91 9.18
N SER A 107 -4.78 -8.45 8.92
CA SER A 107 -5.30 -8.24 7.57
C SER A 107 -5.87 -6.83 7.42
N TYR A 108 -5.89 -6.34 6.18
CA TYR A 108 -6.30 -4.97 5.86
C TYR A 108 -7.19 -4.97 4.63
N PHE A 109 -8.19 -4.09 4.65
CA PHE A 109 -9.03 -3.79 3.48
C PHE A 109 -8.52 -2.51 2.85
N VAL A 110 -8.22 -2.56 1.56
CA VAL A 110 -7.58 -1.44 0.87
C VAL A 110 -8.38 -0.99 -0.34
N LEU A 111 -8.38 0.32 -0.58
CA LEU A 111 -9.05 0.97 -1.70
C LEU A 111 -8.09 1.88 -2.46
N GLY A 112 -8.32 2.04 -3.76
CA GLY A 112 -7.71 3.11 -4.53
C GLY A 112 -8.46 4.42 -4.32
N ASP A 113 -7.75 5.54 -4.34
CA ASP A 113 -8.34 6.87 -4.18
C ASP A 113 -9.20 7.25 -5.38
N ASN A 114 -8.85 6.77 -6.58
CA ASN A 114 -9.66 6.90 -7.79
C ASN A 114 -10.62 5.70 -7.90
N THR A 115 -11.77 5.82 -7.26
CA THR A 115 -12.75 4.74 -7.12
C THR A 115 -13.30 4.21 -8.43
N ASP A 116 -13.32 5.03 -9.49
CA ASP A 116 -13.94 4.70 -10.78
C ASP A 116 -13.06 3.74 -11.61
N VAL A 117 -11.73 3.79 -11.41
CA VAL A 117 -10.78 2.97 -12.18
C VAL A 117 -9.97 2.00 -11.33
N SER A 118 -10.06 2.10 -10.00
CA SER A 118 -9.29 1.25 -9.10
C SER A 118 -9.83 -0.17 -9.04
N VAL A 119 -8.95 -1.13 -9.32
CA VAL A 119 -9.17 -2.55 -8.98
C VAL A 119 -8.50 -2.81 -7.62
N ASP A 120 -9.31 -3.05 -6.60
CA ASP A 120 -8.88 -3.14 -5.21
C ASP A 120 -9.69 -4.20 -4.44
N SER A 121 -9.68 -4.15 -3.12
CA SER A 121 -10.33 -5.13 -2.24
C SER A 121 -11.80 -5.41 -2.58
N ARG A 122 -12.52 -4.48 -3.20
CA ARG A 122 -13.91 -4.68 -3.65
C ARG A 122 -14.05 -5.80 -4.67
N TYR A 123 -13.03 -5.99 -5.50
CA TYR A 123 -13.07 -6.84 -6.69
C TYR A 123 -12.25 -8.12 -6.57
N TRP A 124 -11.33 -8.19 -5.60
CA TRP A 124 -10.45 -9.35 -5.47
C TRP A 124 -11.16 -10.55 -4.86
N LYS A 125 -10.75 -11.74 -5.29
CA LYS A 125 -11.20 -13.00 -4.68
C LYS A 125 -10.72 -13.07 -3.21
N ASP A 126 -9.44 -12.78 -2.99
CA ASP A 126 -8.86 -12.60 -1.66
C ASP A 126 -8.96 -11.12 -1.31
N ILE A 127 -10.05 -10.76 -0.64
CA ILE A 127 -10.47 -9.38 -0.36
C ILE A 127 -9.46 -8.64 0.51
N PHE A 128 -8.85 -9.33 1.47
CA PHE A 128 -7.93 -8.73 2.43
C PHE A 128 -6.49 -8.97 2.05
N ILE A 129 -5.64 -7.96 2.26
CA ILE A 129 -4.19 -8.13 2.20
C ILE A 129 -3.65 -8.45 3.59
N LYS A 130 -2.66 -9.32 3.65
CA LYS A 130 -1.95 -9.63 4.90
C LYS A 130 -0.96 -8.53 5.25
N GLY A 131 -0.80 -8.25 6.54
CA GLY A 131 0.23 -7.32 7.01
C GLY A 131 1.64 -7.71 6.57
N SER A 132 1.92 -9.01 6.48
CA SER A 132 3.19 -9.55 5.98
C SER A 132 3.45 -9.28 4.49
N ALA A 133 2.42 -8.96 3.70
CA ALA A 133 2.56 -8.59 2.30
C ALA A 133 2.89 -7.10 2.11
N ILE A 134 2.77 -6.28 3.16
CA ILE A 134 3.02 -4.84 3.10
C ILE A 134 4.53 -4.59 3.18
N LEU A 135 5.06 -3.94 2.14
CA LEU A 135 6.47 -3.71 1.94
C LEU A 135 6.95 -2.37 2.49
N ALA A 136 6.08 -1.36 2.43
CA ALA A 136 6.40 -0.01 2.89
C ALA A 136 5.12 0.84 3.08
N LYS A 137 5.26 1.91 3.83
CA LYS A 137 4.23 2.93 4.07
C LYS A 137 4.71 4.29 3.53
N LEU A 138 3.82 5.04 2.87
CA LEU A 138 4.08 6.41 2.42
C LEU A 138 3.83 7.42 3.53
#